data_a3fc0634a67ff385a9711f5f4600dc29
#
_entry.id   a3fc0634a67ff385a9711f5f4600dc29
#
_cell.length_a   1.000
_cell.length_b   1.000
_cell.length_c   1.000
_cell.angle_alpha   90.00
_cell.angle_beta   90.00
_cell.angle_gamma   90.00
#
_symmetry.space_group_name_H-M   'P 1'
#
loop_
_entity.id
_entity.type
_entity.pdbx_description
1 polymer ?
#
loop_
_entity_poly.entity_id
_entity_poly.type
_entity_poly.pdbx_seq_one_letter_code
_entity_poly.pdbx_strand_id
1 'polypeptide(L)'
;MVIGPDGELKAKYHKMHPFDVEIKNGPAVRESERICPGNEIVTVDTNEVGHWGLSICYDMRFGELYRLMALEGAEILFVPADFTLNTGKDHWETILRTRAIENGCYVIAPGQYGIKPKFQAYAKSLVVDPWGNVIAKASDQPCVITAEIDLDYLERVRRQVFTLENRRGDVYQLRRMPAE
;
A
#
# COMPACT_ATOMS: atom_id res chain seq x y z
N MET A 1 1.03 -3.37 12.47
CA MET A 1 1.01 -4.69 13.14
C MET A 1 -0.13 -5.52 12.57
N VAL A 2 0.09 -6.79 12.36
CA VAL A 2 -0.94 -7.78 12.03
C VAL A 2 -1.09 -8.67 13.26
N ILE A 3 -2.31 -8.75 13.77
CA ILE A 3 -2.68 -9.57 14.91
C ILE A 3 -3.57 -10.71 14.40
N GLY A 4 -3.23 -11.93 14.74
CA GLY A 4 -4.01 -13.10 14.36
C GLY A 4 -5.30 -13.25 15.18
N PRO A 5 -6.20 -14.18 14.80
CA PRO A 5 -7.43 -14.45 15.51
C PRO A 5 -7.18 -14.99 16.93
N ASP A 6 -6.00 -15.53 17.18
CA ASP A 6 -5.50 -15.99 18.49
C ASP A 6 -4.99 -14.84 19.39
N GLY A 7 -5.00 -13.59 18.88
CA GLY A 7 -4.45 -12.41 19.56
C GLY A 7 -2.93 -12.27 19.48
N GLU A 8 -2.23 -13.17 18.81
CA GLU A 8 -0.78 -13.13 18.68
C GLU A 8 -0.32 -12.18 17.57
N LEU A 9 0.84 -11.57 17.76
CA LEU A 9 1.49 -10.74 16.76
C LEU A 9 2.05 -11.62 15.64
N LYS A 10 1.46 -11.52 14.43
CA LYS A 10 1.90 -12.26 13.25
C LYS A 10 2.96 -11.49 12.43
N ALA A 11 2.83 -10.17 12.35
CA ALA A 11 3.81 -9.32 11.66
C ALA A 11 3.81 -7.88 12.19
N LYS A 12 4.96 -7.22 12.07
CA LYS A 12 5.14 -5.82 12.41
C LYS A 12 5.96 -5.15 11.30
N TYR A 13 5.43 -4.08 10.74
CA TYR A 13 6.10 -3.26 9.74
C TYR A 13 6.44 -1.88 10.32
N HIS A 14 7.65 -1.43 10.06
CA HIS A 14 8.09 -0.06 10.29
C HIS A 14 8.17 0.67 8.96
N LYS A 15 7.56 1.85 8.88
CA LYS A 15 7.54 2.67 7.67
C LYS A 15 8.95 2.85 7.12
N MET A 16 9.17 2.45 5.87
CA MET A 16 10.49 2.47 5.23
C MET A 16 10.86 3.86 4.72
N HIS A 17 9.89 4.61 4.19
CA HIS A 17 10.11 5.92 3.59
C HIS A 17 9.46 7.02 4.44
N PRO A 18 10.21 7.74 5.29
CA PRO A 18 9.72 8.94 5.97
C PRO A 18 9.22 9.98 4.97
N PHE A 19 8.16 10.69 5.34
CA PHE A 19 7.56 11.73 4.50
C PHE A 19 8.35 13.03 4.63
N ASP A 20 9.41 13.16 3.83
CA ASP A 20 10.23 14.37 3.71
C ASP A 20 9.88 15.06 2.40
N VAL A 21 9.13 16.15 2.48
CA VAL A 21 8.65 16.88 1.30
C VAL A 21 8.64 18.37 1.52
N GLU A 22 8.81 19.08 0.43
CA GLU A 22 8.63 20.52 0.35
C GLU A 22 7.66 20.81 -0.80
N ILE A 23 6.41 21.14 -0.45
CA ILE A 23 5.35 21.39 -1.43
C ILE A 23 5.23 22.89 -1.63
N LYS A 24 5.38 23.36 -2.86
CA LYS A 24 5.19 24.77 -3.20
C LYS A 24 3.78 25.20 -2.79
N ASN A 25 3.70 26.24 -1.93
CA ASN A 25 2.48 26.73 -1.33
C ASN A 25 1.74 25.69 -0.46
N GLY A 26 2.46 24.69 0.05
CA GLY A 26 1.97 23.61 0.92
C GLY A 26 2.88 23.39 2.12
N PRO A 27 2.64 22.33 2.91
CA PRO A 27 3.47 22.03 4.07
C PRO A 27 4.88 21.59 3.66
N ALA A 28 5.90 22.11 4.34
CA ALA A 28 7.20 21.45 4.45
C ALA A 28 7.11 20.46 5.63
N VAL A 29 7.41 19.20 5.36
CA VAL A 29 7.40 18.13 6.37
C VAL A 29 8.73 17.42 6.34
N ARG A 30 9.31 17.18 7.52
CA ARG A 30 10.54 16.41 7.74
C ARG A 30 10.24 15.33 8.77
N GLU A 31 9.66 14.22 8.33
CA GLU A 31 9.28 13.12 9.21
C GLU A 31 10.52 12.38 9.73
N SER A 32 11.60 12.32 8.93
CA SER A 32 12.88 11.70 9.30
C SER A 32 13.57 12.35 10.51
N GLU A 33 13.23 13.60 10.86
CA GLU A 33 13.72 14.24 12.08
C GLU A 33 13.17 13.62 13.37
N ARG A 34 12.08 12.83 13.26
CA ARG A 34 11.33 12.30 14.40
C ARG A 34 11.12 10.79 14.38
N ILE A 35 11.18 10.19 13.19
CA ILE A 35 10.89 8.78 12.97
C ILE A 35 12.07 8.16 12.24
N CYS A 36 12.67 7.12 12.85
CA CYS A 36 13.66 6.30 12.18
C CYS A 36 12.96 5.46 11.08
N PRO A 37 13.53 5.42 9.86
CA PRO A 37 13.00 4.54 8.82
C PRO A 37 13.14 3.07 9.20
N GLY A 38 12.16 2.26 8.77
CA GLY A 38 12.30 0.82 8.79
C GLY A 38 13.28 0.34 7.70
N ASN A 39 13.84 -0.83 7.88
CA ASN A 39 14.84 -1.42 6.97
C ASN A 39 14.39 -2.78 6.42
N GLU A 40 13.14 -3.18 6.65
CA GLU A 40 12.62 -4.48 6.27
C GLU A 40 11.37 -4.38 5.40
N ILE A 41 11.34 -5.16 4.33
CA ILE A 41 10.12 -5.46 3.59
C ILE A 41 9.40 -6.54 4.38
N VAL A 42 8.12 -6.32 4.66
CA VAL A 42 7.32 -7.26 5.45
C VAL A 42 6.14 -7.76 4.64
N THR A 43 6.14 -9.05 4.41
CA THR A 43 4.98 -9.81 3.93
C THR A 43 4.59 -10.85 4.99
N VAL A 44 3.34 -11.25 5.01
CA VAL A 44 2.83 -12.23 5.97
C VAL A 44 1.78 -13.11 5.32
N ASP A 45 2.00 -14.42 5.37
CA ASP A 45 0.99 -15.39 5.00
C ASP A 45 0.01 -15.57 6.16
N THR A 46 -1.26 -15.36 5.88
CA THR A 46 -2.33 -15.49 6.86
C THR A 46 -3.07 -16.84 6.75
N ASN A 47 -2.63 -17.72 5.85
CA ASN A 47 -3.17 -19.03 5.52
C ASN A 47 -4.63 -19.01 5.01
N GLU A 48 -5.53 -18.29 5.68
CA GLU A 48 -6.98 -18.30 5.39
C GLU A 48 -7.44 -17.13 4.50
N VAL A 49 -6.76 -15.99 4.60
CA VAL A 49 -7.17 -14.72 3.95
C VAL A 49 -6.10 -14.14 3.04
N GLY A 50 -5.24 -14.99 2.51
CA GLY A 50 -4.22 -14.64 1.54
C GLY A 50 -2.91 -14.11 2.14
N HIS A 51 -1.98 -13.80 1.27
CA HIS A 51 -0.65 -13.29 1.60
C HIS A 51 -0.65 -11.76 1.54
N TRP A 52 -0.28 -11.11 2.63
CA TRP A 52 -0.37 -9.66 2.78
C TRP A 52 0.99 -8.99 2.67
N GLY A 53 1.05 -7.88 1.93
CA GLY A 53 2.19 -6.96 1.91
C GLY A 53 1.87 -5.70 2.71
N LEU A 54 2.79 -5.29 3.57
CA LEU A 54 2.59 -4.17 4.50
C LEU A 54 3.38 -2.94 4.07
N SER A 55 2.70 -1.79 4.04
CA SER A 55 3.30 -0.48 3.78
C SER A 55 2.57 0.60 4.57
N ILE A 56 3.08 1.84 4.59
CA ILE A 56 2.44 2.97 5.28
C ILE A 56 2.59 4.24 4.43
N CYS A 57 1.45 4.82 4.03
CA CYS A 57 1.33 6.19 3.53
C CYS A 57 2.30 6.51 2.38
N TYR A 58 3.39 7.25 2.67
CA TYR A 58 4.36 7.70 1.68
C TYR A 58 5.05 6.56 0.91
N ASP A 59 5.12 5.37 1.51
CA ASP A 59 5.65 4.16 0.85
C ASP A 59 4.96 3.88 -0.49
N MET A 60 3.68 4.28 -0.64
CA MET A 60 2.94 4.06 -1.88
C MET A 60 3.55 4.69 -3.12
N ARG A 61 4.48 5.65 -2.97
CA ARG A 61 5.16 6.30 -4.08
C ARG A 61 6.32 5.48 -4.67
N PHE A 62 6.77 4.46 -3.95
CA PHE A 62 7.92 3.64 -4.31
C PHE A 62 7.45 2.29 -4.86
N GLY A 63 7.23 2.22 -6.18
CA GLY A 63 6.73 1.03 -6.86
C GLY A 63 7.60 -0.21 -6.67
N GLU A 64 8.89 -0.01 -6.45
CA GLU A 64 9.86 -1.05 -6.18
C GLU A 64 9.51 -1.89 -4.96
N LEU A 65 9.07 -1.23 -3.86
CA LEU A 65 8.63 -1.90 -2.64
C LEU A 65 7.44 -2.83 -2.93
N TYR A 66 6.44 -2.32 -3.65
CA TYR A 66 5.23 -3.09 -3.98
C TYR A 66 5.52 -4.24 -4.91
N ARG A 67 6.42 -4.01 -5.88
CA ARG A 67 6.87 -5.07 -6.78
C ARG A 67 7.59 -6.18 -6.03
N LEU A 68 8.46 -5.83 -5.07
CA LEU A 68 9.15 -6.84 -4.24
C LEU A 68 8.16 -7.64 -3.40
N MET A 69 7.20 -7.00 -2.73
CA MET A 69 6.15 -7.70 -1.98
C MET A 69 5.34 -8.65 -2.87
N ALA A 70 4.96 -8.22 -4.08
CA ALA A 70 4.23 -9.07 -5.03
C ALA A 70 5.07 -10.26 -5.51
N LEU A 71 6.38 -10.07 -5.73
CA LEU A 71 7.32 -11.14 -6.09
C LEU A 71 7.56 -12.11 -4.94
N GLU A 72 7.41 -11.67 -3.69
CA GLU A 72 7.43 -12.50 -2.48
C GLU A 72 6.07 -13.17 -2.21
N GLY A 73 5.10 -13.04 -3.13
CA GLY A 73 3.81 -13.73 -3.09
C GLY A 73 2.64 -12.89 -2.58
N ALA A 74 2.83 -11.61 -2.25
CA ALA A 74 1.72 -10.80 -1.75
C ALA A 74 0.55 -10.74 -2.74
N GLU A 75 -0.65 -10.91 -2.22
CA GLU A 75 -1.93 -10.88 -2.92
C GLU A 75 -2.73 -9.62 -2.55
N ILE A 76 -2.56 -9.16 -1.30
CA ILE A 76 -3.23 -8.00 -0.74
C ILE A 76 -2.19 -7.03 -0.19
N LEU A 77 -2.23 -5.78 -0.63
CA LEU A 77 -1.30 -4.72 -0.25
C LEU A 77 -2.01 -3.72 0.66
N PHE A 78 -1.53 -3.59 1.90
CA PHE A 78 -2.09 -2.65 2.89
C PHE A 78 -1.36 -1.32 2.86
N VAL A 79 -2.13 -0.22 2.80
CA VAL A 79 -1.60 1.16 2.70
C VAL A 79 -2.36 2.10 3.66
N PRO A 80 -2.30 1.90 4.98
CA PRO A 80 -2.85 2.88 5.91
C PRO A 80 -2.13 4.22 5.78
N ALA A 81 -2.88 5.33 5.82
CA ALA A 81 -2.28 6.64 5.58
C ALA A 81 -2.99 7.79 6.30
N ASP A 82 -2.24 8.81 6.65
CA ASP A 82 -2.70 10.17 6.89
C ASP A 82 -2.22 11.07 5.74
N PHE A 83 -2.91 10.97 4.60
CA PHE A 83 -2.49 11.61 3.34
C PHE A 83 -2.99 13.05 3.27
N THR A 84 -2.15 13.99 2.84
CA THR A 84 -2.54 15.41 2.77
C THR A 84 -3.53 15.67 1.64
N LEU A 85 -4.48 16.59 1.85
CA LEU A 85 -5.45 17.00 0.83
C LEU A 85 -4.77 17.51 -0.45
N ASN A 86 -3.67 18.26 -0.31
CA ASN A 86 -2.98 18.90 -1.44
C ASN A 86 -2.54 17.90 -2.52
N THR A 87 -1.97 16.78 -2.10
CA THR A 87 -1.52 15.73 -3.01
C THR A 87 -2.53 14.61 -3.15
N GLY A 88 -3.39 14.43 -2.16
CA GLY A 88 -4.36 13.34 -2.12
C GLY A 88 -5.36 13.39 -3.28
N LYS A 89 -5.89 14.58 -3.57
CA LYS A 89 -6.86 14.77 -4.65
C LYS A 89 -6.35 14.37 -6.05
N ASP A 90 -5.04 14.46 -6.26
CA ASP A 90 -4.42 14.20 -7.57
C ASP A 90 -3.70 12.83 -7.61
N HIS A 91 -3.17 12.36 -6.48
CA HIS A 91 -2.26 11.22 -6.44
C HIS A 91 -2.82 9.97 -5.78
N TRP A 92 -3.69 10.10 -4.75
CA TRP A 92 -4.09 8.99 -3.90
C TRP A 92 -4.68 7.83 -4.68
N GLU A 93 -5.79 8.04 -5.36
CA GLU A 93 -6.48 6.99 -6.10
C GLU A 93 -5.62 6.49 -7.29
N THR A 94 -5.02 7.42 -8.03
CA THR A 94 -4.20 7.10 -9.21
C THR A 94 -3.05 6.16 -8.85
N ILE A 95 -2.29 6.46 -7.79
CA ILE A 95 -1.15 5.64 -7.40
C ILE A 95 -1.63 4.29 -6.85
N LEU A 96 -2.66 4.25 -6.00
CA LEU A 96 -3.15 2.99 -5.43
C LEU A 96 -3.71 2.06 -6.51
N ARG A 97 -4.42 2.58 -7.49
CA ARG A 97 -4.84 1.81 -8.67
C ARG A 97 -3.65 1.29 -9.48
N THR A 98 -2.62 2.11 -9.64
CA THR A 98 -1.38 1.68 -10.31
C THR A 98 -0.73 0.53 -9.55
N ARG A 99 -0.63 0.61 -8.20
CA ARG A 99 -0.07 -0.48 -7.38
C ARG A 99 -0.85 -1.79 -7.53
N ALA A 100 -2.17 -1.71 -7.65
CA ALA A 100 -3.01 -2.88 -7.91
C ALA A 100 -2.74 -3.48 -9.30
N ILE A 101 -2.83 -2.66 -10.35
CA ILE A 101 -2.71 -3.07 -11.75
C ILE A 101 -1.33 -3.68 -12.05
N GLU A 102 -0.26 -2.97 -11.71
CA GLU A 102 1.10 -3.39 -12.06
C GLU A 102 1.56 -4.66 -11.34
N ASN A 103 0.94 -4.97 -10.18
CA ASN A 103 1.31 -6.13 -9.35
C ASN A 103 0.26 -7.24 -9.36
N GLY A 104 -0.91 -7.02 -9.97
CA GLY A 104 -2.01 -7.98 -9.95
C GLY A 104 -2.43 -8.31 -8.51
N CYS A 105 -2.58 -7.29 -7.65
CA CYS A 105 -2.90 -7.42 -6.23
C CYS A 105 -4.13 -6.61 -5.87
N TYR A 106 -4.85 -7.03 -4.82
CA TYR A 106 -5.76 -6.12 -4.13
C TYR A 106 -4.98 -5.04 -3.39
N VAL A 107 -5.55 -3.84 -3.28
CA VAL A 107 -5.02 -2.77 -2.43
C VAL A 107 -6.08 -2.33 -1.45
N ILE A 108 -5.75 -2.37 -0.15
CA ILE A 108 -6.62 -1.91 0.94
C ILE A 108 -5.95 -0.70 1.59
N ALA A 109 -6.55 0.47 1.41
CA ALA A 109 -5.95 1.74 1.78
C ALA A 109 -6.85 2.55 2.72
N PRO A 110 -6.82 2.27 4.04
CA PRO A 110 -7.52 3.08 5.01
C PRO A 110 -6.86 4.46 5.17
N GLY A 111 -7.65 5.52 4.99
CA GLY A 111 -7.20 6.91 5.08
C GLY A 111 -7.77 7.62 6.29
N GLN A 112 -6.93 8.34 7.03
CA GLN A 112 -7.39 9.19 8.12
C GLN A 112 -8.21 10.36 7.59
N TYR A 113 -9.22 10.75 8.36
CA TYR A 113 -10.14 11.84 8.09
C TYR A 113 -9.86 13.07 8.98
N GLY A 114 -10.22 14.22 8.50
CA GLY A 114 -10.37 15.46 9.30
C GLY A 114 -9.21 16.44 9.19
N ILE A 115 -9.37 17.54 9.89
CA ILE A 115 -8.39 18.63 9.98
C ILE A 115 -7.35 18.24 11.03
N LYS A 116 -6.08 18.26 10.64
CA LYS A 116 -4.92 18.06 11.51
C LYS A 116 -4.31 19.42 11.88
N PRO A 117 -3.46 19.50 12.89
CA PRO A 117 -2.86 20.78 13.30
C PRO A 117 -2.11 21.53 12.20
N LYS A 118 -1.56 20.84 11.21
CA LYS A 118 -0.74 21.43 10.14
C LYS A 118 -1.32 21.28 8.73
N PHE A 119 -2.32 20.41 8.53
CA PHE A 119 -2.91 20.15 7.22
C PHE A 119 -4.30 19.52 7.35
N GLN A 120 -5.01 19.45 6.25
CA GLN A 120 -6.23 18.67 6.14
C GLN A 120 -5.91 17.31 5.54
N ALA A 121 -6.38 16.23 6.18
CA ALA A 121 -6.29 14.88 5.65
C ALA A 121 -7.23 14.71 4.44
N TYR A 122 -6.77 13.97 3.43
CA TYR A 122 -7.56 13.71 2.23
C TYR A 122 -8.69 12.71 2.49
N ALA A 123 -8.55 11.85 3.50
CA ALA A 123 -9.47 10.74 3.76
C ALA A 123 -9.58 9.77 2.57
N LYS A 124 -10.81 9.41 2.16
CA LYS A 124 -11.07 8.57 0.99
C LYS A 124 -10.43 7.19 1.10
N SER A 125 -10.63 6.51 2.25
CA SER A 125 -10.30 5.07 2.31
C SER A 125 -10.88 4.36 1.11
N LEU A 126 -10.12 3.45 0.51
CA LEU A 126 -10.59 2.71 -0.66
C LEU A 126 -10.02 1.30 -0.72
N VAL A 127 -10.73 0.45 -1.47
CA VAL A 127 -10.27 -0.88 -1.86
C VAL A 127 -10.23 -0.95 -3.38
N VAL A 128 -9.12 -1.43 -3.90
CA VAL A 128 -8.91 -1.62 -5.35
C VAL A 128 -8.73 -3.10 -5.63
N ASP A 129 -9.37 -3.59 -6.68
CA ASP A 129 -9.20 -4.97 -7.15
C ASP A 129 -7.92 -5.13 -8.02
N PRO A 130 -7.49 -6.36 -8.34
CA PRO A 130 -6.29 -6.59 -9.15
C PRO A 130 -6.35 -6.04 -10.58
N TRP A 131 -7.57 -5.75 -11.09
CA TRP A 131 -7.77 -5.13 -12.40
C TRP A 131 -7.66 -3.61 -12.36
N GLY A 132 -7.63 -3.02 -11.17
CA GLY A 132 -7.55 -1.60 -10.93
C GLY A 132 -8.90 -0.89 -10.76
N ASN A 133 -9.98 -1.62 -10.55
CA ASN A 133 -11.27 -1.03 -10.22
C ASN A 133 -11.32 -0.66 -8.75
N VAL A 134 -11.84 0.53 -8.43
CA VAL A 134 -12.18 0.90 -7.05
C VAL A 134 -13.50 0.22 -6.70
N ILE A 135 -13.44 -0.83 -5.87
CA ILE A 135 -14.60 -1.64 -5.50
C ILE A 135 -15.27 -1.19 -4.19
N ALA A 136 -14.59 -0.35 -3.40
CA ALA A 136 -15.18 0.37 -2.27
C ALA A 136 -14.44 1.68 -2.04
N LYS A 137 -15.18 2.76 -1.68
CA LYS A 137 -14.59 4.08 -1.41
C LYS A 137 -15.38 4.80 -0.32
N ALA A 138 -14.68 5.30 0.69
CA ALA A 138 -15.25 6.07 1.79
C ALA A 138 -15.63 7.49 1.36
N SER A 139 -16.63 8.05 2.03
CA SER A 139 -16.98 9.47 1.98
C SER A 139 -16.02 10.32 2.83
N ASP A 140 -16.21 11.65 2.83
CA ASP A 140 -15.41 12.61 3.61
C ASP A 140 -15.89 12.73 5.07
N GLN A 141 -16.14 11.59 5.72
CA GLN A 141 -16.54 11.50 7.11
C GLN A 141 -16.11 10.16 7.71
N PRO A 142 -16.08 10.02 9.03
CA PRO A 142 -15.82 8.73 9.67
C PRO A 142 -16.88 7.73 9.23
N CYS A 143 -16.43 6.64 8.61
CA CYS A 143 -17.32 5.57 8.16
C CYS A 143 -16.57 4.25 8.05
N VAL A 144 -17.33 3.17 7.91
CA VAL A 144 -16.84 1.83 7.56
C VAL A 144 -17.20 1.56 6.10
N ILE A 145 -16.25 1.01 5.36
CA ILE A 145 -16.48 0.44 4.03
C ILE A 145 -16.14 -1.03 4.06
N THR A 146 -16.83 -1.83 3.26
CA THR A 146 -16.60 -3.26 3.11
C THR A 146 -16.42 -3.59 1.64
N ALA A 147 -15.59 -4.58 1.34
CA ALA A 147 -15.41 -5.13 0.01
C ALA A 147 -15.19 -6.64 0.12
N GLU A 148 -15.60 -7.37 -0.90
CA GLU A 148 -15.30 -8.77 -1.05
C GLU A 148 -13.93 -8.94 -1.71
N ILE A 149 -13.10 -9.84 -1.18
CA ILE A 149 -11.80 -10.23 -1.72
C ILE A 149 -11.93 -11.64 -2.30
N ASP A 150 -11.85 -11.75 -3.62
CA ASP A 150 -11.90 -13.02 -4.37
C ASP A 150 -10.48 -13.36 -4.85
N LEU A 151 -9.79 -14.28 -4.17
CA LEU A 151 -8.45 -14.71 -4.55
C LEU A 151 -8.45 -15.53 -5.85
N ASP A 152 -9.53 -16.21 -6.18
CA ASP A 152 -9.66 -16.90 -7.48
C ASP A 152 -9.75 -15.87 -8.62
N TYR A 153 -10.41 -14.74 -8.40
CA TYR A 153 -10.41 -13.63 -9.35
C TYR A 153 -9.01 -13.03 -9.52
N LEU A 154 -8.28 -12.83 -8.44
CA LEU A 154 -6.90 -12.37 -8.48
C LEU A 154 -6.04 -13.30 -9.36
N GLU A 155 -6.12 -14.61 -9.16
CA GLU A 155 -5.41 -15.59 -9.95
C GLU A 155 -5.81 -15.54 -11.44
N ARG A 156 -7.11 -15.37 -11.74
CA ARG A 156 -7.58 -15.19 -13.13
C ARG A 156 -6.99 -13.93 -13.77
N VAL A 157 -6.90 -12.81 -13.03
CA VAL A 157 -6.27 -11.57 -13.53
C VAL A 157 -4.78 -11.80 -13.82
N ARG A 158 -4.04 -12.39 -12.90
CA ARG A 158 -2.61 -12.69 -13.09
C ARG A 158 -2.34 -13.57 -14.31
N ARG A 159 -3.24 -14.55 -14.58
CA ARG A 159 -3.16 -15.41 -15.77
C ARG A 159 -3.58 -14.73 -17.08
N GLN A 160 -4.14 -13.55 -17.05
CA GLN A 160 -4.49 -12.76 -18.24
C GLN A 160 -3.44 -11.69 -18.56
N VAL A 161 -2.86 -11.09 -17.51
CA VAL A 161 -1.92 -9.98 -17.63
C VAL A 161 -0.64 -10.33 -16.88
N PHE A 162 0.26 -11.00 -17.54
CA PHE A 162 1.50 -11.59 -17.00
C PHE A 162 2.53 -10.55 -16.53
N THR A 163 2.14 -9.56 -15.74
CA THR A 163 3.02 -8.44 -15.33
C THR A 163 4.17 -8.88 -14.43
N LEU A 164 4.02 -9.97 -13.69
CA LEU A 164 5.05 -10.51 -12.82
C LEU A 164 5.98 -11.47 -13.59
N GLU A 165 5.42 -12.35 -14.42
CA GLU A 165 6.16 -13.38 -15.16
C GLU A 165 6.96 -12.81 -16.33
N ASN A 166 6.39 -11.85 -17.09
CA ASN A 166 7.02 -11.26 -18.26
C ASN A 166 8.14 -10.26 -17.95
N ARG A 167 8.55 -10.16 -16.69
CA ARG A 167 9.68 -9.31 -16.31
C ARG A 167 10.98 -9.82 -16.94
N ARG A 168 11.76 -8.91 -17.45
CA ARG A 168 13.03 -9.18 -18.11
C ARG A 168 14.19 -9.27 -17.10
N GLY A 169 14.16 -10.32 -16.25
CA GLY A 169 15.22 -10.58 -15.25
C GLY A 169 16.62 -10.82 -15.84
N ASP A 170 16.67 -11.07 -17.14
CA ASP A 170 17.89 -11.14 -17.95
C ASP A 170 18.47 -9.75 -18.30
N VAL A 171 17.66 -8.68 -18.23
CA VAL A 171 18.05 -7.30 -18.57
C VAL A 171 18.19 -6.42 -17.34
N TYR A 172 17.30 -6.58 -16.35
CA TYR A 172 17.31 -5.81 -15.09
C TYR A 172 16.85 -6.68 -13.92
N GLN A 173 17.35 -6.37 -12.73
CA GLN A 173 16.97 -7.09 -11.52
C GLN A 173 16.48 -6.13 -10.43
N LEU A 174 15.41 -6.54 -9.77
CA LEU A 174 14.93 -5.95 -8.53
C LEU A 174 15.01 -7.03 -7.46
N ARG A 175 15.78 -6.77 -6.39
CA ARG A 175 15.98 -7.73 -5.30
C ARG A 175 16.01 -7.07 -3.94
N ARG A 176 15.52 -7.76 -2.95
CA ARG A 176 15.73 -7.41 -1.54
C ARG A 176 17.22 -7.49 -1.21
N MET A 177 17.76 -6.51 -0.50
CA MET A 177 19.09 -6.60 0.07
C MET A 177 19.03 -7.46 1.35
N PRO A 178 20.09 -8.23 1.67
CA PRO A 178 20.18 -8.89 2.96
C PRO A 178 20.04 -7.88 4.09
N ALA A 179 19.37 -8.26 5.17
CA ALA A 179 19.40 -7.49 6.41
C ALA A 179 20.85 -7.50 6.95
N GLU A 180 21.38 -6.34 7.31
CA GLU A 180 22.67 -6.22 8.01
C GLU A 180 22.55 -6.68 9.46
#